data_d3108e9513a56ab5cdfc9e81423b4245
#
_entry.id   d3108e9513a56ab5cdfc9e81423b4245
#
_cell.length_a   1.000
_cell.length_b   1.000
_cell.length_c   1.000
_cell.angle_alpha   90.00
_cell.angle_beta   90.00
_cell.angle_gamma   90.00
#
_symmetry.space_group_name_H-M   'P 1'
#
loop_
_entity.id
_entity.type
_entity.pdbx_description
1 polymer ?
#
loop_
_entity_poly.entity_id
_entity_poly.type
_entity_poly.pdbx_seq_one_letter_code
_entity_poly.pdbx_strand_id
1 'polypeptide(L)'
;MTDLLKMKKTTSFPMKQLNPFANYLKKNRKDASGKEGKEIKDTLIFREGNGLSFDFPKNDTTIYYVALEECTIHRCRISYKDQYTDNYYGHQGPVYKIRCNPFDPNILISCSYDWTLKLWNNKLNYSVMNLHTNELSHQVNDIEWSNDTSTVFACVADDGRIEIWDLARKAIQPIIIEDVGTAAKKSIKFAKGAKIIATGNAEGNIDVFRIYNMEHSPVSDEHQIKHLQNVIEQNSDITMKS
;
A
#
# COMPACT_ATOMS: atom_id res chain seq x y z
N MET A 1 5.25 -40.73 12.68
CA MET A 1 5.22 -40.34 11.26
C MET A 1 4.74 -38.90 11.24
N THR A 2 5.68 -37.97 11.07
CA THR A 2 5.37 -36.55 10.98
C THR A 2 4.94 -36.27 9.55
N ASP A 3 3.67 -35.97 9.35
CA ASP A 3 3.16 -35.49 8.07
C ASP A 3 3.81 -34.15 7.76
N LEU A 4 4.81 -34.19 6.89
CA LEU A 4 5.43 -33.01 6.30
C LEU A 4 4.35 -32.22 5.54
N LEU A 5 4.03 -31.05 6.03
CA LEU A 5 3.20 -30.05 5.33
C LEU A 5 3.77 -29.82 3.93
N LYS A 6 3.10 -30.38 2.92
CA LYS A 6 3.44 -30.16 1.52
C LYS A 6 2.70 -28.94 1.02
N MET A 7 3.43 -27.89 0.70
CA MET A 7 2.87 -26.77 -0.05
C MET A 7 2.66 -27.20 -1.50
N LYS A 8 1.42 -27.10 -1.99
CA LYS A 8 1.08 -27.32 -3.39
C LYS A 8 0.86 -25.96 -4.04
N LYS A 9 1.63 -25.67 -5.09
CA LYS A 9 1.38 -24.49 -5.93
C LYS A 9 0.00 -24.62 -6.55
N THR A 10 -0.92 -23.76 -6.19
CA THR A 10 -2.30 -23.82 -6.68
C THR A 10 -2.45 -23.16 -8.05
N THR A 11 -1.80 -22.04 -8.28
CA THR A 11 -1.80 -21.32 -9.56
C THR A 11 -0.58 -20.40 -9.66
N SER A 12 -0.12 -20.13 -10.85
CA SER A 12 0.74 -18.99 -11.18
C SER A 12 0.20 -18.39 -12.47
N PHE A 13 -0.06 -17.09 -12.45
CA PHE A 13 -0.50 -16.38 -13.63
C PHE A 13 0.23 -15.05 -13.72
N PRO A 14 0.62 -14.62 -14.93
CA PRO A 14 1.17 -13.28 -15.13
C PRO A 14 0.07 -12.25 -14.87
N MET A 15 0.42 -11.16 -14.19
CA MET A 15 -0.46 -10.00 -14.03
C MET A 15 -0.61 -9.31 -15.38
N LYS A 16 -1.82 -9.39 -15.96
CA LYS A 16 -2.12 -8.77 -17.25
C LYS A 16 -2.64 -7.35 -17.02
N GLN A 17 -1.92 -6.37 -17.52
CA GLN A 17 -2.39 -4.97 -17.51
C GLN A 17 -3.19 -4.67 -18.78
N LEU A 18 -4.40 -4.16 -18.61
CA LEU A 18 -5.17 -3.54 -19.69
C LEU A 18 -4.64 -2.10 -19.88
N ASN A 19 -4.21 -1.77 -21.08
CA ASN A 19 -3.77 -0.41 -21.40
C ASN A 19 -4.97 0.55 -21.32
N PRO A 20 -5.03 1.48 -20.34
CA PRO A 20 -6.16 2.41 -20.21
C PRO A 20 -6.30 3.37 -21.41
N PHE A 21 -5.23 3.55 -22.18
CA PHE A 21 -5.25 4.38 -23.41
C PHE A 21 -5.84 3.68 -24.62
N ALA A 22 -6.03 2.36 -24.62
CA ALA A 22 -6.61 1.64 -25.76
C ALA A 22 -8.04 2.12 -26.06
N ASN A 23 -8.81 2.46 -25.04
CA ASN A 23 -10.16 3.00 -25.18
C ASN A 23 -10.19 4.48 -25.62
N TYR A 24 -9.15 5.26 -25.29
CA TYR A 24 -9.06 6.66 -25.69
C TYR A 24 -8.70 6.79 -27.18
N LEU A 25 -7.86 5.91 -27.71
CA LEU A 25 -7.47 5.88 -29.12
C LEU A 25 -8.62 5.40 -30.03
N LYS A 26 -9.55 4.56 -29.52
CA LYS A 26 -10.75 4.15 -30.27
C LYS A 26 -11.73 5.30 -30.50
N LYS A 27 -11.80 6.29 -29.62
CA LYS A 27 -12.80 7.36 -29.67
C LYS A 27 -12.44 8.50 -30.64
N ASN A 28 -11.19 8.64 -31.04
CA ASN A 28 -10.68 9.82 -31.78
C ASN A 28 -10.17 9.54 -33.20
N ARG A 29 -10.35 8.33 -33.76
CA ARG A 29 -10.03 8.06 -35.16
C ARG A 29 -11.30 7.96 -36.02
N LYS A 30 -11.82 9.10 -36.38
CA LYS A 30 -12.53 9.23 -37.67
C LYS A 30 -11.49 9.68 -38.67
N ASP A 31 -11.12 8.77 -39.58
CA ASP A 31 -10.28 9.14 -40.69
C ASP A 31 -11.05 10.12 -41.60
N ALA A 32 -10.32 11.04 -42.21
CA ALA A 32 -10.85 12.11 -43.08
C ALA A 32 -11.67 11.61 -44.27
N SER A 33 -11.86 10.30 -44.44
CA SER A 33 -12.62 9.65 -45.52
C SER A 33 -13.94 9.01 -45.12
N GLY A 34 -14.32 9.05 -43.82
CA GLY A 34 -15.64 8.57 -43.37
C GLY A 34 -15.90 7.06 -43.50
N LYS A 35 -14.89 6.24 -43.83
CA LYS A 35 -15.01 4.79 -43.88
C LYS A 35 -14.63 4.19 -42.52
N GLU A 36 -15.53 3.34 -41.96
CA GLU A 36 -15.23 2.52 -40.79
C GLU A 36 -13.99 1.66 -41.07
N GLY A 37 -12.89 2.01 -40.42
CA GLY A 37 -11.66 1.23 -40.50
C GLY A 37 -11.87 -0.15 -39.91
N LYS A 38 -11.33 -1.19 -40.56
CA LYS A 38 -11.28 -2.56 -40.07
C LYS A 38 -11.00 -2.58 -38.57
N GLU A 39 -11.83 -3.33 -37.83
CA GLU A 39 -11.60 -3.65 -36.43
C GLU A 39 -10.14 -4.06 -36.23
N ILE A 40 -9.38 -3.17 -35.59
CA ILE A 40 -8.08 -3.56 -35.07
C ILE A 40 -8.43 -4.51 -33.92
N LYS A 41 -8.23 -5.81 -34.13
CA LYS A 41 -8.27 -6.81 -33.09
C LYS A 41 -7.52 -6.20 -31.91
N ASP A 42 -8.22 -6.07 -30.78
CA ASP A 42 -7.63 -5.58 -29.55
C ASP A 42 -6.35 -6.38 -29.28
N THR A 43 -5.24 -5.83 -29.67
CA THR A 43 -3.94 -6.36 -29.29
C THR A 43 -3.85 -6.00 -27.80
N LEU A 44 -4.32 -6.93 -26.99
CA LEU A 44 -4.06 -6.91 -25.57
C LEU A 44 -2.54 -6.91 -25.43
N ILE A 45 -1.98 -5.77 -25.13
CA ILE A 45 -0.57 -5.68 -24.79
C ILE A 45 -0.47 -6.28 -23.40
N PHE A 46 -0.15 -7.57 -23.36
CA PHE A 46 0.17 -8.24 -22.12
C PHE A 46 1.52 -7.70 -21.65
N ARG A 47 1.51 -6.93 -20.60
CA ARG A 47 2.71 -6.53 -19.89
C ARG A 47 2.77 -7.34 -18.60
N GLU A 48 3.82 -8.11 -18.45
CA GLU A 48 4.10 -8.78 -17.19
C GLU A 48 4.65 -7.75 -16.21
N GLY A 49 3.91 -7.51 -15.13
CA GLY A 49 4.36 -6.63 -14.06
C GLY A 49 5.01 -7.42 -12.93
N ASN A 50 6.12 -6.90 -12.40
CA ASN A 50 6.76 -7.50 -11.25
C ASN A 50 6.00 -7.13 -9.97
N GLY A 51 5.44 -8.13 -9.28
CA GLY A 51 4.83 -7.96 -7.97
C GLY A 51 5.88 -7.85 -6.88
N LEU A 52 5.95 -6.70 -6.21
CA LEU A 52 6.92 -6.44 -5.14
C LEU A 52 6.37 -6.78 -3.75
N SER A 53 5.08 -6.59 -3.53
CA SER A 53 4.41 -6.89 -2.27
C SER A 53 2.96 -7.25 -2.50
N PHE A 54 2.40 -8.01 -1.58
CA PHE A 54 0.96 -8.30 -1.54
C PHE A 54 0.47 -8.36 -0.10
N ASP A 55 -0.84 -8.15 0.07
CA ASP A 55 -1.50 -8.29 1.36
C ASP A 55 -2.97 -8.64 1.21
N PHE A 56 -3.53 -9.27 2.25
CA PHE A 56 -4.92 -9.70 2.31
C PHE A 56 -5.68 -8.90 3.36
N PRO A 57 -6.89 -8.41 3.05
CA PRO A 57 -7.76 -7.83 4.07
C PRO A 57 -8.18 -8.90 5.07
N LYS A 58 -8.23 -8.54 6.36
CA LYS A 58 -8.49 -9.47 7.45
C LYS A 58 -9.83 -10.22 7.32
N ASN A 59 -10.83 -9.58 6.71
CA ASN A 59 -12.22 -10.08 6.68
C ASN A 59 -12.58 -10.82 5.40
N ASP A 60 -11.76 -10.75 4.34
CA ASP A 60 -12.04 -11.39 3.05
C ASP A 60 -10.74 -11.95 2.44
N THR A 61 -10.53 -13.22 2.65
CA THR A 61 -9.35 -13.95 2.11
C THR A 61 -9.47 -14.26 0.61
N THR A 62 -10.60 -13.94 -0.02
CA THR A 62 -10.79 -14.14 -1.47
C THR A 62 -10.25 -12.98 -2.30
N ILE A 63 -10.02 -11.83 -1.66
CA ILE A 63 -9.45 -10.62 -2.26
C ILE A 63 -8.03 -10.46 -1.75
N TYR A 64 -7.14 -9.98 -2.62
CA TYR A 64 -5.80 -9.56 -2.25
C TYR A 64 -5.37 -8.36 -3.07
N TYR A 65 -4.44 -7.59 -2.54
CA TYR A 65 -3.85 -6.43 -3.18
C TYR A 65 -2.40 -6.71 -3.52
N VAL A 66 -1.97 -6.26 -4.69
CA VAL A 66 -0.60 -6.45 -5.16
C VAL A 66 0.00 -5.11 -5.53
N ALA A 67 1.12 -4.79 -4.94
CA ALA A 67 1.94 -3.64 -5.28
C ALA A 67 2.94 -4.02 -6.37
N LEU A 68 3.03 -3.22 -7.42
CA LEU A 68 3.82 -3.51 -8.61
C LEU A 68 4.97 -2.53 -8.79
N GLU A 69 5.98 -2.99 -9.53
CA GLU A 69 7.11 -2.17 -9.97
C GLU A 69 6.65 -1.03 -10.91
N GLU A 70 5.56 -1.22 -11.65
CA GLU A 70 4.99 -0.24 -12.57
C GLU A 70 4.17 0.86 -11.87
N CYS A 71 4.48 1.19 -10.62
CA CYS A 71 3.88 2.30 -9.87
C CYS A 71 2.38 2.15 -9.58
N THR A 72 1.82 0.96 -9.76
CA THR A 72 0.38 0.69 -9.58
C THR A 72 0.11 -0.36 -8.52
N ILE A 73 -1.11 -0.33 -7.99
CA ILE A 73 -1.60 -1.35 -7.08
C ILE A 73 -2.81 -2.00 -7.72
N HIS A 74 -2.83 -3.33 -7.75
CA HIS A 74 -3.94 -4.09 -8.28
C HIS A 74 -4.72 -4.78 -7.17
N ARG A 75 -6.04 -4.67 -7.21
CA ARG A 75 -6.95 -5.51 -6.44
C ARG A 75 -7.28 -6.74 -7.26
N CYS A 76 -7.06 -7.90 -6.69
CA CYS A 76 -7.26 -9.19 -7.35
C CYS A 76 -8.23 -10.05 -6.54
N ARG A 77 -8.89 -10.99 -7.22
CA ARG A 77 -9.69 -12.03 -6.59
C ARG A 77 -9.16 -13.40 -6.96
N ILE A 78 -9.12 -14.32 -6.00
CA ILE A 78 -8.68 -15.70 -6.21
C ILE A 78 -9.51 -16.42 -7.29
N SER A 79 -10.79 -16.06 -7.42
CA SER A 79 -11.70 -16.65 -8.40
C SER A 79 -11.43 -16.19 -9.84
N TYR A 80 -10.78 -15.05 -10.04
CA TYR A 80 -10.45 -14.52 -11.36
C TYR A 80 -8.97 -14.77 -11.66
N LYS A 81 -8.71 -15.78 -12.49
CA LYS A 81 -7.34 -16.26 -12.72
C LYS A 81 -6.48 -15.34 -13.59
N ASP A 82 -7.08 -14.50 -14.42
CA ASP A 82 -6.36 -13.77 -15.47
C ASP A 82 -6.58 -12.26 -15.45
N GLN A 83 -7.30 -11.72 -14.45
CA GLN A 83 -7.67 -10.31 -14.42
C GLN A 83 -7.63 -9.76 -12.99
N TYR A 84 -7.16 -8.53 -12.85
CA TYR A 84 -7.41 -7.75 -11.65
C TYR A 84 -8.84 -7.16 -11.70
N THR A 85 -9.44 -6.91 -10.56
CA THR A 85 -10.78 -6.30 -10.47
C THR A 85 -10.72 -4.80 -10.53
N ASP A 86 -9.73 -4.20 -9.86
CA ASP A 86 -9.54 -2.76 -9.79
C ASP A 86 -8.05 -2.41 -9.86
N ASN A 87 -7.76 -1.19 -10.30
CA ASN A 87 -6.42 -0.65 -10.39
C ASN A 87 -6.35 0.72 -9.72
N TYR A 88 -5.35 0.93 -8.88
CA TYR A 88 -5.12 2.16 -8.13
C TYR A 88 -3.89 2.86 -8.69
N TYR A 89 -4.09 4.10 -9.13
CA TYR A 89 -3.07 4.96 -9.70
C TYR A 89 -2.74 6.11 -8.76
N GLY A 90 -1.47 6.47 -8.68
CA GLY A 90 -1.07 7.65 -7.89
C GLY A 90 0.41 7.70 -7.54
N HIS A 91 1.08 6.56 -7.36
CA HIS A 91 2.53 6.55 -7.19
C HIS A 91 3.27 6.86 -8.50
N GLN A 92 4.43 7.51 -8.38
CA GLN A 92 5.30 7.86 -9.50
C GLN A 92 6.57 6.99 -9.57
N GLY A 93 6.68 6.02 -8.68
CA GLY A 93 7.76 5.04 -8.61
C GLY A 93 7.28 3.67 -8.16
N PRO A 94 8.13 2.64 -8.23
CA PRO A 94 7.83 1.28 -7.76
C PRO A 94 7.21 1.27 -6.37
N VAL A 95 6.13 0.51 -6.19
CA VAL A 95 5.44 0.39 -4.90
C VAL A 95 6.04 -0.78 -4.13
N TYR A 96 6.87 -0.48 -3.14
CA TYR A 96 7.63 -1.51 -2.43
C TYR A 96 6.79 -2.32 -1.44
N LYS A 97 5.82 -1.68 -0.80
CA LYS A 97 4.99 -2.35 0.18
C LYS A 97 3.56 -1.87 0.14
N ILE A 98 2.65 -2.79 0.41
CA ILE A 98 1.23 -2.52 0.66
C ILE A 98 0.81 -3.24 1.92
N ARG A 99 -0.03 -2.60 2.74
CA ARG A 99 -0.62 -3.15 3.95
C ARG A 99 -2.08 -2.78 4.08
N CYS A 100 -2.91 -3.79 4.30
CA CYS A 100 -4.31 -3.60 4.68
C CYS A 100 -4.38 -3.19 6.16
N ASN A 101 -5.28 -2.26 6.48
CA ASN A 101 -5.50 -1.90 7.87
C ASN A 101 -6.08 -3.11 8.64
N PRO A 102 -5.56 -3.44 9.84
CA PRO A 102 -6.02 -4.60 10.61
C PRO A 102 -7.44 -4.44 11.17
N PHE A 103 -7.98 -3.22 11.24
CA PHE A 103 -9.31 -2.92 11.76
C PHE A 103 -10.32 -2.69 10.62
N ASP A 104 -10.02 -1.79 9.68
CA ASP A 104 -10.89 -1.51 8.53
C ASP A 104 -10.33 -2.12 7.24
N PRO A 105 -10.96 -3.19 6.71
CA PRO A 105 -10.49 -3.88 5.51
C PRO A 105 -10.62 -3.03 4.23
N ASN A 106 -11.29 -1.87 4.30
CA ASN A 106 -11.43 -0.98 3.16
C ASN A 106 -10.24 -0.01 3.03
N ILE A 107 -9.43 0.12 4.08
CA ILE A 107 -8.31 1.05 4.13
C ILE A 107 -6.99 0.31 3.90
N LEU A 108 -6.19 0.86 3.01
CA LEU A 108 -4.88 0.36 2.63
C LEU A 108 -3.85 1.47 2.76
N ILE A 109 -2.62 1.10 3.04
CA ILE A 109 -1.48 2.01 2.97
C ILE A 109 -0.38 1.41 2.10
N SER A 110 0.30 2.24 1.34
CA SER A 110 1.44 1.83 0.52
C SER A 110 2.62 2.77 0.69
N CYS A 111 3.81 2.25 0.47
CA CYS A 111 5.03 3.03 0.38
C CYS A 111 5.76 2.76 -0.94
N SER A 112 6.52 3.74 -1.42
CA SER A 112 7.11 3.71 -2.75
C SER A 112 8.52 4.29 -2.80
N TYR A 113 9.18 3.99 -3.92
CA TYR A 113 10.42 4.63 -4.35
C TYR A 113 10.27 6.15 -4.53
N ASP A 114 9.05 6.63 -4.80
CA ASP A 114 8.74 8.05 -5.00
C ASP A 114 8.75 8.89 -3.70
N TRP A 115 9.25 8.34 -2.59
CA TRP A 115 9.40 8.93 -1.26
C TRP A 115 8.08 9.22 -0.57
N THR A 116 6.96 8.75 -1.12
CA THR A 116 5.63 9.01 -0.56
C THR A 116 5.02 7.78 0.06
N LEU A 117 4.17 8.03 1.05
CA LEU A 117 3.20 7.10 1.59
C LEU A 117 1.83 7.50 1.09
N LYS A 118 1.02 6.55 0.67
CA LYS A 118 -0.34 6.83 0.21
C LYS A 118 -1.35 5.97 0.94
N LEU A 119 -2.40 6.64 1.39
CA LEU A 119 -3.56 5.98 1.97
C LEU A 119 -4.64 5.82 0.90
N TRP A 120 -5.26 4.66 0.85
CA TRP A 120 -6.25 4.30 -0.15
C TRP A 120 -7.53 3.82 0.52
N ASN A 121 -8.65 4.10 -0.12
CA ASN A 121 -9.92 3.46 0.18
C ASN A 121 -10.28 2.54 -0.98
N ASN A 122 -10.62 1.29 -0.71
CA ASN A 122 -10.91 0.29 -1.74
C ASN A 122 -12.12 0.61 -2.64
N LYS A 123 -12.90 1.61 -2.26
CA LYS A 123 -14.04 2.12 -3.06
C LYS A 123 -13.62 3.19 -4.08
N LEU A 124 -12.39 3.69 -3.99
CA LEU A 124 -11.88 4.78 -4.81
C LEU A 124 -10.62 4.32 -5.54
N ASN A 125 -10.45 4.73 -6.80
CA ASN A 125 -9.31 4.34 -7.63
C ASN A 125 -8.11 5.30 -7.49
N TYR A 126 -8.19 6.26 -6.57
CA TYR A 126 -7.15 7.25 -6.26
C TYR A 126 -6.85 7.27 -4.76
N SER A 127 -5.71 7.83 -4.40
CA SER A 127 -5.29 7.94 -3.00
C SER A 127 -6.14 8.96 -2.25
N VAL A 128 -6.59 8.59 -1.05
CA VAL A 128 -7.38 9.46 -0.16
C VAL A 128 -6.47 10.48 0.53
N MET A 129 -5.26 10.07 0.86
CA MET A 129 -4.25 10.93 1.49
C MET A 129 -2.88 10.64 0.89
N ASN A 130 -2.11 11.72 0.64
CA ASN A 130 -0.71 11.65 0.26
C ASN A 130 0.11 12.14 1.46
N LEU A 131 0.95 11.27 1.98
CA LEU A 131 1.75 11.54 3.16
C LEU A 131 3.22 11.59 2.75
N HIS A 132 3.87 12.69 3.06
CA HIS A 132 5.29 12.85 2.85
C HIS A 132 5.83 13.79 3.92
N THR A 133 7.04 13.55 4.37
CA THR A 133 7.73 14.51 5.21
C THR A 133 8.65 15.37 4.36
N ASN A 134 8.80 16.63 4.71
CA ASN A 134 9.73 17.54 4.03
C ASN A 134 11.20 17.08 4.14
N GLU A 135 11.46 16.15 5.03
CA GLU A 135 12.79 15.60 5.31
C GLU A 135 13.08 14.29 4.57
N LEU A 136 12.05 13.60 4.03
CA LEU A 136 12.23 12.39 3.24
C LEU A 136 12.81 12.75 1.87
N SER A 137 14.09 12.48 1.71
CA SER A 137 14.81 12.55 0.45
C SER A 137 15.19 11.16 -0.08
N HIS A 138 14.66 10.10 0.54
CA HIS A 138 15.00 8.71 0.26
C HIS A 138 13.76 7.83 0.19
N GLN A 139 13.89 6.73 -0.52
CA GLN A 139 12.81 5.76 -0.71
C GLN A 139 12.35 5.15 0.62
N VAL A 140 11.05 4.92 0.72
CA VAL A 140 10.44 4.23 1.86
C VAL A 140 10.36 2.74 1.55
N ASN A 141 11.09 1.93 2.33
CA ASN A 141 11.27 0.51 2.04
C ASN A 141 10.17 -0.40 2.60
N ASP A 142 9.68 -0.10 3.79
CA ASP A 142 8.65 -0.92 4.44
C ASP A 142 7.71 -0.07 5.30
N ILE A 143 6.50 -0.58 5.48
CA ILE A 143 5.45 0.05 6.27
C ILE A 143 4.62 -1.02 6.97
N GLU A 144 4.20 -0.73 8.22
CA GLU A 144 3.39 -1.64 9.02
C GLU A 144 2.39 -0.87 9.88
N TRP A 145 1.15 -1.37 9.94
CA TRP A 145 0.13 -0.85 10.86
C TRP A 145 0.36 -1.32 12.28
N SER A 146 -0.01 -0.48 13.25
CA SER A 146 -0.15 -0.89 14.63
C SER A 146 -1.25 -1.95 14.75
N ASN A 147 -1.01 -2.97 15.60
CA ASN A 147 -2.04 -3.98 15.89
C ASN A 147 -3.02 -3.52 16.98
N ASP A 148 -2.71 -2.43 17.69
CA ASP A 148 -3.46 -1.98 18.87
C ASP A 148 -4.28 -0.72 18.59
N THR A 149 -3.93 0.06 17.55
CA THR A 149 -4.57 1.35 17.23
C THR A 149 -4.73 1.50 15.72
N SER A 150 -5.94 1.79 15.27
CA SER A 150 -6.30 1.83 13.84
C SER A 150 -5.66 2.99 13.06
N THR A 151 -5.32 4.09 13.74
CA THR A 151 -4.78 5.31 13.13
C THR A 151 -3.25 5.36 13.11
N VAL A 152 -2.58 4.41 13.78
CA VAL A 152 -1.13 4.41 13.96
C VAL A 152 -0.47 3.42 13.00
N PHE A 153 0.59 3.89 12.36
CA PHE A 153 1.49 3.06 11.56
C PHE A 153 2.93 3.55 11.68
N ALA A 154 3.86 2.74 11.25
CA ALA A 154 5.27 3.11 11.21
C ALA A 154 5.86 2.73 9.85
N CYS A 155 6.84 3.49 9.40
CA CYS A 155 7.59 3.21 8.18
C CYS A 155 9.10 3.37 8.40
N VAL A 156 9.86 2.80 7.48
CA VAL A 156 11.32 2.86 7.47
C VAL A 156 11.82 3.24 6.09
N ALA A 157 12.89 4.05 6.06
CA ALA A 157 13.46 4.59 4.85
C ALA A 157 14.91 4.15 4.63
N ASP A 158 15.40 4.42 3.45
CA ASP A 158 16.75 4.01 3.01
C ASP A 158 17.87 4.84 3.66
N ASP A 159 17.54 5.98 4.23
CA ASP A 159 18.44 6.83 5.00
C ASP A 159 18.65 6.38 6.46
N GLY A 160 18.00 5.30 6.87
CA GLY A 160 18.09 4.74 8.22
C GLY A 160 17.03 5.26 9.19
N ARG A 161 16.15 6.18 8.78
CA ARG A 161 15.08 6.74 9.62
C ARG A 161 13.95 5.78 9.84
N ILE A 162 13.37 5.90 11.04
CA ILE A 162 12.15 5.25 11.46
C ILE A 162 11.14 6.37 11.74
N GLU A 163 9.99 6.32 11.13
CA GLU A 163 8.91 7.28 11.36
C GLU A 163 7.69 6.58 11.93
N ILE A 164 7.11 7.15 12.98
CA ILE A 164 5.85 6.71 13.55
C ILE A 164 4.81 7.80 13.28
N TRP A 165 3.71 7.38 12.70
CA TRP A 165 2.59 8.22 12.32
C TRP A 165 1.37 7.91 13.15
N ASP A 166 0.62 8.94 13.52
CA ASP A 166 -0.72 8.83 14.09
C ASP A 166 -1.64 9.84 13.39
N LEU A 167 -2.47 9.34 12.51
CA LEU A 167 -3.38 10.14 11.69
C LEU A 167 -4.37 10.95 12.54
N ALA A 168 -4.69 10.49 13.77
CA ALA A 168 -5.59 11.20 14.67
C ALA A 168 -4.95 12.41 15.34
N ARG A 169 -3.62 12.37 15.56
CA ARG A 169 -2.89 13.46 16.23
C ARG A 169 -2.32 14.47 15.22
N LYS A 170 -1.68 13.95 14.17
CA LYS A 170 -1.09 14.75 13.09
C LYS A 170 -1.27 14.00 11.77
N ALA A 171 -2.18 14.48 10.94
CA ALA A 171 -2.49 13.80 9.68
C ALA A 171 -1.40 13.91 8.60
N ILE A 172 -0.58 14.97 8.64
CA ILE A 172 0.36 15.32 7.54
C ILE A 172 1.82 15.12 7.95
N GLN A 173 2.10 14.91 9.22
CA GLN A 173 3.46 14.80 9.74
C GLN A 173 3.59 13.60 10.69
N PRO A 174 4.73 12.92 10.72
CA PRO A 174 4.99 11.89 11.71
C PRO A 174 5.00 12.49 13.12
N ILE A 175 4.62 11.68 14.09
CA ILE A 175 4.66 12.06 15.52
C ILE A 175 6.03 11.80 16.14
N ILE A 176 6.76 10.83 15.61
CA ILE A 176 8.12 10.49 16.02
C ILE A 176 8.95 10.28 14.76
N ILE A 177 10.13 10.89 14.73
CA ILE A 177 11.18 10.62 13.74
C ILE A 177 12.41 10.23 14.55
N GLU A 178 12.93 9.04 14.31
CA GLU A 178 14.14 8.53 14.93
C GLU A 178 15.18 8.26 13.85
N ASP A 179 16.31 8.94 13.95
CA ASP A 179 17.47 8.72 13.10
C ASP A 179 18.41 7.75 13.78
N VAL A 180 18.45 6.50 13.32
CA VAL A 180 19.19 5.41 13.94
C VAL A 180 20.49 5.11 13.17
N GLY A 181 21.05 6.12 12.53
CA GLY A 181 22.30 5.99 11.79
C GLY A 181 22.11 5.82 10.30
N THR A 182 23.22 5.71 9.57
CA THR A 182 23.26 5.78 8.10
C THR A 182 22.89 4.48 7.38
N ALA A 183 22.73 3.38 8.12
CA ALA A 183 22.41 2.09 7.51
C ALA A 183 20.92 2.02 7.09
N ALA A 184 20.68 1.79 5.80
CA ALA A 184 19.34 1.66 5.23
C ALA A 184 18.48 0.67 6.00
N LYS A 185 17.30 1.10 6.47
CA LYS A 185 16.30 0.22 7.11
C LYS A 185 15.46 -0.45 6.02
N LYS A 186 15.33 -1.77 6.11
CA LYS A 186 14.68 -2.58 5.07
C LYS A 186 13.36 -3.22 5.50
N SER A 187 13.15 -3.38 6.80
CA SER A 187 11.92 -4.00 7.32
C SER A 187 11.52 -3.44 8.67
N ILE A 188 10.21 -3.42 8.95
CA ILE A 188 9.64 -3.00 10.22
C ILE A 188 8.50 -3.91 10.62
N LYS A 189 8.37 -4.19 11.92
CA LYS A 189 7.27 -4.97 12.50
C LYS A 189 6.88 -4.45 13.87
N PHE A 190 5.55 -4.33 14.11
CA PHE A 190 5.01 -4.13 15.44
C PHE A 190 4.87 -5.48 16.16
N ALA A 191 5.25 -5.51 17.42
CA ALA A 191 4.93 -6.64 18.29
C ALA A 191 3.44 -6.59 18.67
N LYS A 192 2.78 -7.75 18.65
CA LYS A 192 1.36 -7.85 19.06
C LYS A 192 1.24 -7.68 20.58
N GLY A 193 0.32 -6.80 21.01
CA GLY A 193 0.03 -6.56 22.41
C GLY A 193 1.19 -5.91 23.19
N ALA A 194 2.17 -5.33 22.51
CA ALA A 194 3.28 -4.63 23.14
C ALA A 194 3.65 -3.38 22.33
N LYS A 195 4.01 -2.32 23.05
CA LYS A 195 4.48 -1.06 22.44
C LYS A 195 5.94 -1.17 21.98
N ILE A 196 6.21 -2.18 21.17
CA ILE A 196 7.55 -2.52 20.70
C ILE A 196 7.51 -2.62 19.18
N ILE A 197 8.52 -2.04 18.54
CA ILE A 197 8.81 -2.21 17.12
C ILE A 197 10.20 -2.82 16.97
N ALA A 198 10.32 -3.70 15.98
CA ALA A 198 11.59 -4.24 15.53
C ALA A 198 11.85 -3.79 14.10
N THR A 199 13.07 -3.37 13.80
CA THR A 199 13.50 -2.99 12.45
C THR A 199 14.74 -3.77 12.06
N GLY A 200 14.81 -4.16 10.78
CA GLY A 200 15.98 -4.77 10.19
C GLY A 200 16.68 -3.81 9.24
N ASN A 201 18.00 -3.76 9.29
CA ASN A 201 18.81 -2.92 8.40
C ASN A 201 19.53 -3.73 7.30
N ALA A 202 20.12 -3.03 6.34
CA ALA A 202 20.84 -3.65 5.21
C ALA A 202 22.14 -4.35 5.63
N GLU A 203 22.67 -4.06 6.82
CA GLU A 203 23.87 -4.69 7.37
C GLU A 203 23.57 -6.02 8.08
N GLY A 204 22.29 -6.40 8.18
CA GLY A 204 21.86 -7.62 8.86
C GLY A 204 21.61 -7.45 10.36
N ASN A 205 21.64 -6.24 10.89
CA ASN A 205 21.31 -5.97 12.29
C ASN A 205 19.81 -5.82 12.49
N ILE A 206 19.34 -6.22 13.67
CA ILE A 206 17.96 -6.03 14.11
C ILE A 206 17.97 -5.12 15.32
N ASP A 207 17.27 -3.99 15.21
CA ASP A 207 17.10 -3.04 16.29
C ASP A 207 15.68 -3.16 16.85
N VAL A 208 15.56 -3.10 18.18
CA VAL A 208 14.28 -3.20 18.88
C VAL A 208 14.05 -1.95 19.69
N PHE A 209 12.92 -1.28 19.44
CA PHE A 209 12.54 -0.02 20.10
C PHE A 209 11.27 -0.18 20.90
N ARG A 210 11.24 0.44 22.06
CA ARG A 210 10.03 0.56 22.88
C ARG A 210 9.42 1.94 22.69
N ILE A 211 8.14 1.99 22.33
CA ILE A 211 7.40 3.25 22.19
C ILE A 211 6.83 3.64 23.55
N TYR A 212 7.14 4.85 24.00
CA TYR A 212 6.59 5.41 25.23
C TYR A 212 5.44 6.38 24.90
N ASN A 213 4.53 6.60 25.83
CA ASN A 213 3.40 7.53 25.72
C ASN A 213 2.44 7.28 24.54
N MET A 214 2.44 6.06 24.02
CA MET A 214 1.43 5.62 23.08
C MET A 214 0.19 5.22 23.91
N GLU A 215 -0.92 5.87 23.67
CA GLU A 215 -2.16 5.54 24.38
C GLU A 215 -2.61 4.13 23.98
N HIS A 216 -2.98 3.35 24.97
CA HIS A 216 -3.67 2.08 24.74
C HIS A 216 -5.15 2.41 24.73
N SER A 217 -5.79 2.29 23.57
CA SER A 217 -7.24 2.36 23.51
C SER A 217 -7.80 0.93 23.60
N PRO A 218 -8.29 0.50 24.76
CA PRO A 218 -9.02 -0.78 24.88
C PRO A 218 -10.43 -0.63 24.33
N VAL A 219 -10.56 0.01 23.19
CA VAL A 219 -11.83 0.33 22.55
C VAL A 219 -12.16 -0.77 21.55
N SER A 220 -13.43 -1.13 21.44
CA SER A 220 -13.90 -2.16 20.49
C SER A 220 -13.46 -1.88 19.05
N ASP A 221 -13.26 -2.93 18.26
CA ASP A 221 -12.88 -2.81 16.84
C ASP A 221 -13.81 -1.88 16.06
N GLU A 222 -15.11 -1.89 16.35
CA GLU A 222 -16.09 -1.00 15.71
C GLU A 222 -15.83 0.49 15.97
N HIS A 223 -15.40 0.82 17.18
CA HIS A 223 -15.06 2.21 17.52
C HIS A 223 -13.75 2.61 16.82
N GLN A 224 -12.78 1.71 16.74
CA GLN A 224 -11.54 1.93 16.02
C GLN A 224 -11.79 2.20 14.52
N ILE A 225 -12.70 1.46 13.91
CA ILE A 225 -13.10 1.67 12.50
C ILE A 225 -13.74 3.05 12.32
N LYS A 226 -14.73 3.39 13.12
CA LYS A 226 -15.41 4.70 13.04
C LYS A 226 -14.45 5.86 13.27
N HIS A 227 -13.55 5.70 14.25
CA HIS A 227 -12.53 6.71 14.54
C HIS A 227 -11.60 6.93 13.33
N LEU A 228 -11.10 5.86 12.72
CA LEU A 228 -10.25 5.95 11.54
C LEU A 228 -10.98 6.62 10.36
N GLN A 229 -12.23 6.23 10.10
CA GLN A 229 -13.03 6.80 9.02
C GLN A 229 -13.26 8.31 9.21
N ASN A 230 -13.63 8.74 10.42
CA ASN A 230 -13.80 10.16 10.75
C ASN A 230 -12.48 10.95 10.56
N VAL A 231 -11.37 10.39 10.99
CA VAL A 231 -10.04 11.01 10.81
C VAL A 231 -9.70 11.17 9.32
N ILE A 232 -9.97 10.15 8.51
CA ILE A 232 -9.73 10.21 7.06
C ILE A 232 -10.64 11.26 6.40
N GLU A 233 -11.92 11.29 6.73
CA GLU A 233 -12.87 12.27 6.18
C GLU A 233 -12.46 13.71 6.50
N GLN A 234 -12.04 13.97 7.74
CA GLN A 234 -11.61 15.31 8.16
C GLN A 234 -10.30 15.77 7.46
N ASN A 235 -9.44 14.86 7.10
CA ASN A 235 -8.11 15.18 6.58
C ASN A 235 -7.98 15.01 5.05
N SER A 236 -8.90 14.32 4.39
CA SER A 236 -8.88 14.13 2.95
C SER A 236 -8.94 15.45 2.16
N ASP A 237 -9.69 16.45 2.65
CA ASP A 237 -9.82 17.76 2.04
C ASP A 237 -8.52 18.60 2.10
N ILE A 238 -7.67 18.32 3.09
CA ILE A 238 -6.43 19.07 3.31
C ILE A 238 -5.35 18.60 2.33
N THR A 239 -5.28 17.29 2.09
CA THR A 239 -4.22 16.69 1.25
C THR A 239 -4.49 16.77 -0.26
N MET A 240 -5.73 17.09 -0.67
CA MET A 240 -6.06 17.32 -2.08
C MET A 240 -5.76 18.75 -2.56
N LYS A 241 -5.47 19.68 -1.64
CA LYS A 241 -5.20 21.10 -1.95
C LYS A 241 -3.72 21.47 -1.90
N SER A 242 -2.86 20.56 -1.49
CA SER A 242 -1.39 20.71 -1.48
C SER A 242 -0.75 19.96 -2.66
#